data_2b4ce45c99f900b21ec4afb1c0e73582
#
_entry.id   2b4ce45c99f900b21ec4afb1c0e73582
#
_cell.length_a   1.000
_cell.length_b   1.000
_cell.length_c   1.000
_cell.angle_alpha   90.00
_cell.angle_beta   90.00
_cell.angle_gamma   90.00
#
_symmetry.space_group_name_H-M   'P 1'
#
loop_
_entity.id
_entity.type
_entity.pdbx_description
1 polymer ?
#
loop_
_entity_poly.entity_id
_entity_poly.type
_entity_poly.pdbx_seq_one_letter_code
_entity_poly.pdbx_strand_id
1 'polypeptide(L)'
;MFAVWDDVLALLYTFLWPMTRISACLLATPIFSAMSVNTTVRISLAMILTILIYPLHDWPVIDVLSGAGLVLLLEQVAIGVMMGLILQIVFAAVSAAGEFISLSMGLGFAMMVDPNSGVQTPVISQFMVILATLVFVSIGGHLILIELLLDS
;
A
#
# COMPACT_ATOMS: atom_id res chain seq x y z
N MET A 1 20.25 -31.24 -14.39
CA MET A 1 19.57 -31.12 -13.09
C MET A 1 19.95 -29.79 -12.41
N PHE A 2 21.23 -29.38 -12.35
CA PHE A 2 21.64 -28.09 -11.77
C PHE A 2 21.09 -26.87 -12.52
N ALA A 3 21.08 -26.90 -13.85
CA ALA A 3 20.55 -25.79 -14.65
C ALA A 3 19.07 -25.46 -14.39
N VAL A 4 18.26 -26.47 -14.10
CA VAL A 4 16.83 -26.28 -13.77
C VAL A 4 16.66 -25.58 -12.40
N TRP A 5 17.54 -25.88 -11.45
CA TRP A 5 17.53 -25.21 -10.14
C TRP A 5 17.97 -23.75 -10.24
N ASP A 6 18.97 -23.46 -11.08
CA ASP A 6 19.45 -22.10 -11.31
C ASP A 6 18.37 -21.25 -12.00
N ASP A 7 17.62 -21.82 -12.96
CA ASP A 7 16.51 -21.16 -13.64
C ASP A 7 15.35 -20.87 -12.67
N VAL A 8 15.02 -21.82 -11.79
CA VAL A 8 13.96 -21.65 -10.78
C VAL A 8 14.35 -20.60 -9.75
N LEU A 9 15.61 -20.58 -9.31
CA LEU A 9 16.11 -19.57 -8.37
C LEU A 9 16.11 -18.18 -9.00
N ALA A 10 16.54 -18.06 -10.25
CA ALA A 10 16.51 -16.79 -10.99
C ALA A 10 15.08 -16.25 -11.11
N LEU A 11 14.12 -17.12 -11.39
CA LEU A 11 12.71 -16.74 -11.48
C LEU A 11 12.14 -16.32 -10.12
N LEU A 12 12.51 -17.00 -9.04
CA LEU A 12 12.13 -16.61 -7.69
C LEU A 12 12.71 -15.25 -7.28
N TYR A 13 13.99 -15.00 -7.58
CA TYR A 13 14.63 -13.72 -7.28
C TYR A 13 13.98 -12.57 -8.05
N THR A 14 13.71 -12.77 -9.33
CA THR A 14 13.06 -11.76 -10.17
C THR A 14 11.63 -11.45 -9.70
N PHE A 15 10.90 -12.45 -9.19
CA PHE A 15 9.55 -12.28 -8.65
C PHE A 15 9.51 -11.57 -7.29
N LEU A 16 10.58 -11.69 -6.50
CA LEU A 16 10.68 -11.07 -5.17
C LEU A 16 10.68 -9.52 -5.24
N TRP A 17 11.29 -8.92 -6.26
CA TRP A 17 11.42 -7.47 -6.36
C TRP A 17 10.07 -6.75 -6.45
N PRO A 18 9.20 -7.07 -7.42
CA PRO A 18 7.88 -6.45 -7.47
C PRO A 18 7.02 -6.81 -6.26
N MET A 19 7.13 -8.03 -5.74
CA MET A 19 6.37 -8.46 -4.57
C MET A 19 6.70 -7.65 -3.33
N THR A 20 7.96 -7.36 -3.06
CA THR A 20 8.38 -6.55 -1.91
C THR A 20 7.92 -5.11 -2.04
N ARG A 21 8.04 -4.50 -3.23
CA ARG A 21 7.59 -3.14 -3.52
C ARG A 21 6.08 -3.01 -3.33
N ILE A 22 5.29 -3.90 -3.93
CA ILE A 22 3.82 -3.88 -3.85
C ILE A 22 3.36 -4.13 -2.42
N SER A 23 3.93 -5.11 -1.72
CA SER A 23 3.55 -5.40 -0.33
C SER A 23 3.86 -4.23 0.60
N ALA A 24 5.02 -3.57 0.45
CA ALA A 24 5.39 -2.39 1.21
C ALA A 24 4.42 -1.22 0.97
N CYS A 25 4.03 -0.98 -0.28
CA CYS A 25 3.06 0.04 -0.65
C CYS A 25 1.67 -0.26 -0.05
N LEU A 26 1.18 -1.50 -0.17
CA LEU A 26 -0.12 -1.90 0.39
C LEU A 26 -0.16 -1.81 1.92
N LEU A 27 0.96 -2.07 2.59
CA LEU A 27 1.07 -1.92 4.05
C LEU A 27 1.03 -0.45 4.48
N ALA A 28 1.65 0.44 3.72
CA ALA A 28 1.71 1.86 4.02
C ALA A 28 0.43 2.62 3.60
N THR A 29 -0.36 2.08 2.67
CA THR A 29 -1.57 2.72 2.15
C THR A 29 -2.73 2.57 3.13
N PRO A 30 -3.40 3.65 3.57
CA PRO A 30 -4.44 3.60 4.61
C PRO A 30 -5.68 2.79 4.19
N ILE A 31 -6.02 2.77 2.91
CA ILE A 31 -7.18 2.04 2.36
C ILE A 31 -7.03 0.53 2.56
N PHE A 32 -5.82 0.01 2.31
CA PHE A 32 -5.53 -1.42 2.42
C PHE A 32 -4.94 -1.82 3.78
N SER A 33 -4.46 -0.84 4.56
CA SER A 33 -3.94 -1.04 5.93
C SER A 33 -5.05 -1.08 6.99
N ALA A 34 -6.31 -0.88 6.60
CA ALA A 34 -7.45 -0.93 7.50
C ALA A 34 -7.48 -2.22 8.32
N MET A 35 -7.79 -2.13 9.62
CA MET A 35 -7.91 -3.31 10.52
C MET A 35 -8.97 -4.31 10.05
N SER A 36 -9.95 -3.87 9.25
CA SER A 36 -10.98 -4.71 8.65
C SER A 36 -10.47 -5.63 7.54
N VAL A 37 -9.29 -5.32 6.95
CA VAL A 37 -8.69 -6.14 5.89
C VAL A 37 -7.76 -7.19 6.51
N ASN A 38 -8.18 -8.45 6.42
CA ASN A 38 -7.37 -9.58 6.91
C ASN A 38 -6.00 -9.59 6.18
N THR A 39 -4.93 -9.88 6.93
CA THR A 39 -3.57 -10.02 6.40
C THR A 39 -3.50 -10.99 5.21
N THR A 40 -4.31 -12.07 5.24
CA THR A 40 -4.40 -13.04 4.16
C THR A 40 -4.89 -12.41 2.85
N VAL A 41 -5.90 -11.55 2.92
CA VAL A 41 -6.45 -10.82 1.75
C VAL A 41 -5.39 -9.88 1.18
N ARG A 42 -4.64 -9.21 2.03
CA ARG A 42 -3.57 -8.30 1.65
C ARG A 42 -2.43 -9.03 0.93
N ILE A 43 -2.01 -10.16 1.47
CA ILE A 43 -0.98 -11.01 0.85
C ILE A 43 -1.47 -11.57 -0.49
N SER A 44 -2.71 -12.05 -0.55
CA SER A 44 -3.31 -12.56 -1.80
C SER A 44 -3.39 -11.47 -2.87
N LEU A 45 -3.77 -10.24 -2.49
CA LEU A 45 -3.82 -9.09 -3.39
C LEU A 45 -2.42 -8.73 -3.90
N ALA A 46 -1.41 -8.69 -3.02
CA ALA A 46 -0.03 -8.44 -3.40
C ALA A 46 0.48 -9.50 -4.39
N MET A 47 0.18 -10.78 -4.14
CA MET A 47 0.55 -11.88 -5.04
C MET A 47 -0.11 -11.74 -6.42
N ILE A 48 -1.43 -11.49 -6.47
CA ILE A 48 -2.17 -11.34 -7.73
C ILE A 48 -1.62 -10.16 -8.54
N LEU A 49 -1.40 -9.03 -7.90
CA LEU A 49 -0.81 -7.85 -8.53
C LEU A 49 0.61 -8.14 -9.04
N THR A 50 1.42 -8.83 -8.25
CA THR A 50 2.78 -9.22 -8.66
C THR A 50 2.77 -10.11 -9.89
N ILE A 51 1.88 -11.12 -9.95
CA ILE A 51 1.76 -12.02 -11.10
C ILE A 51 1.31 -11.25 -12.35
N LEU A 52 0.42 -10.27 -12.19
CA LEU A 52 -0.06 -9.45 -13.29
C LEU A 52 1.01 -8.50 -13.83
N ILE A 53 1.84 -7.97 -12.94
CA ILE A 53 2.85 -6.94 -13.23
C ILE A 53 4.16 -7.57 -13.70
N TYR A 54 4.48 -8.78 -13.23
CA TYR A 54 5.72 -9.46 -13.55
C TYR A 54 6.07 -9.48 -15.05
N PRO A 55 5.15 -9.81 -15.99
CA PRO A 55 5.46 -9.85 -17.43
C PRO A 55 5.55 -8.48 -18.10
N LEU A 56 5.22 -7.39 -17.43
CA LEU A 56 5.18 -6.05 -18.02
C LEU A 56 6.51 -5.31 -17.93
N HIS A 57 7.43 -5.75 -17.07
CA HIS A 57 8.69 -5.07 -16.82
C HIS A 57 9.85 -6.06 -16.71
N ASP A 58 11.04 -5.64 -17.18
CA ASP A 58 12.28 -6.42 -17.07
C ASP A 58 12.91 -6.21 -15.68
N TRP A 59 12.86 -7.23 -14.85
CA TRP A 59 13.39 -7.19 -13.49
C TRP A 59 14.84 -7.68 -13.45
N PRO A 60 15.72 -7.05 -12.64
CA PRO A 60 17.11 -7.47 -12.54
C PRO A 60 17.25 -8.86 -11.90
N VAL A 61 18.03 -9.73 -12.54
CA VAL A 61 18.38 -11.05 -12.00
C VAL A 61 19.60 -10.87 -11.09
N ILE A 62 19.37 -10.44 -9.85
CA ILE A 62 20.42 -10.25 -8.84
C ILE A 62 20.14 -11.18 -7.67
N ASP A 63 21.18 -11.84 -7.18
CA ASP A 63 21.07 -12.69 -5.99
C ASP A 63 20.71 -11.84 -4.76
N VAL A 64 19.57 -12.15 -4.14
CA VAL A 64 19.04 -11.45 -2.96
C VAL A 64 20.00 -11.53 -1.76
N LEU A 65 20.79 -12.59 -1.68
CA LEU A 65 21.77 -12.80 -0.59
C LEU A 65 23.09 -12.06 -0.83
N SER A 66 23.29 -11.45 -2.01
CA SER A 66 24.44 -10.61 -2.28
C SER A 66 24.30 -9.24 -1.59
N GLY A 67 25.43 -8.58 -1.31
CA GLY A 67 25.41 -7.21 -0.77
C GLY A 67 24.66 -6.22 -1.66
N ALA A 68 24.74 -6.38 -2.99
CA ALA A 68 23.99 -5.60 -3.95
C ALA A 68 22.49 -5.92 -3.89
N GLY A 69 22.11 -7.19 -3.71
CA GLY A 69 20.71 -7.60 -3.55
C GLY A 69 20.05 -7.01 -2.31
N LEU A 70 20.76 -6.95 -1.18
CA LEU A 70 20.25 -6.34 0.05
C LEU A 70 19.99 -4.85 -0.12
N VAL A 71 20.87 -4.12 -0.79
CA VAL A 71 20.68 -2.69 -1.08
C VAL A 71 19.44 -2.50 -1.96
N LEU A 72 19.31 -3.30 -3.00
CA LEU A 72 18.18 -3.27 -3.93
C LEU A 72 16.86 -3.58 -3.22
N LEU A 73 16.85 -4.54 -2.29
CA LEU A 73 15.68 -4.88 -1.47
C LEU A 73 15.24 -3.70 -0.60
N LEU A 74 16.19 -3.03 0.06
CA LEU A 74 15.92 -1.84 0.85
C LEU A 74 15.34 -0.71 -0.02
N GLU A 75 15.87 -0.53 -1.23
CA GLU A 75 15.38 0.43 -2.20
C GLU A 75 13.94 0.13 -2.63
N GLN A 76 13.61 -1.12 -2.95
CA GLN A 76 12.25 -1.54 -3.30
C GLN A 76 11.25 -1.27 -2.16
N VAL A 77 11.63 -1.61 -0.93
CA VAL A 77 10.82 -1.35 0.26
C VAL A 77 10.66 0.15 0.48
N ALA A 78 11.74 0.94 0.35
CA ALA A 78 11.69 2.39 0.53
C ALA A 78 10.75 3.05 -0.48
N ILE A 79 10.83 2.69 -1.76
CA ILE A 79 9.94 3.21 -2.81
C ILE A 79 8.47 2.87 -2.48
N GLY A 80 8.17 1.61 -2.17
CA GLY A 80 6.82 1.18 -1.83
C GLY A 80 6.25 1.93 -0.61
N VAL A 81 7.03 2.06 0.45
CA VAL A 81 6.65 2.80 1.67
C VAL A 81 6.45 4.28 1.38
N MET A 82 7.35 4.92 0.63
CA MET A 82 7.24 6.35 0.28
C MET A 82 5.94 6.65 -0.46
N MET A 83 5.57 5.84 -1.46
CA MET A 83 4.32 5.99 -2.19
C MET A 83 3.09 5.82 -1.29
N GLY A 84 3.09 4.80 -0.43
CA GLY A 84 2.03 4.59 0.54
C GLY A 84 1.91 5.74 1.55
N LEU A 85 3.04 6.29 2.02
CA LEU A 85 3.07 7.43 2.93
C LEU A 85 2.51 8.71 2.31
N ILE A 86 2.78 8.99 1.04
CA ILE A 86 2.20 10.15 0.35
C ILE A 86 0.68 10.06 0.39
N LEU A 87 0.12 8.91 0.06
CA LEU A 87 -1.32 8.71 0.12
C LEU A 87 -1.85 8.80 1.55
N GLN A 88 -1.12 8.25 2.52
CA GLN A 88 -1.48 8.32 3.93
C GLN A 88 -1.55 9.76 4.44
N ILE A 89 -0.63 10.64 4.04
CA ILE A 89 -0.65 12.06 4.42
C ILE A 89 -1.90 12.74 3.88
N VAL A 90 -2.30 12.46 2.63
CA VAL A 90 -3.52 13.03 2.05
C VAL A 90 -4.76 12.62 2.84
N PHE A 91 -4.90 11.34 3.17
CA PHE A 91 -6.04 10.85 3.97
C PHE A 91 -6.01 11.36 5.41
N ALA A 92 -4.83 11.47 6.01
CA ALA A 92 -4.66 12.07 7.34
C ALA A 92 -5.08 13.55 7.37
N ALA A 93 -4.76 14.31 6.31
CA ALA A 93 -5.19 15.71 6.19
C ALA A 93 -6.73 15.82 6.10
N VAL A 94 -7.39 14.92 5.36
CA VAL A 94 -8.86 14.87 5.29
C VAL A 94 -9.47 14.52 6.64
N SER A 95 -8.90 13.56 7.35
CA SER A 95 -9.32 13.18 8.72
C SER A 95 -9.20 14.36 9.68
N ALA A 96 -8.05 15.04 9.68
CA ALA A 96 -7.81 16.20 10.53
C ALA A 96 -8.79 17.33 10.22
N ALA A 97 -9.08 17.60 8.94
CA ALA A 97 -10.08 18.60 8.56
C ALA A 97 -11.46 18.27 9.12
N GLY A 98 -11.87 16.99 9.06
CA GLY A 98 -13.12 16.51 9.65
C GLY A 98 -13.18 16.69 11.18
N GLU A 99 -12.05 16.49 11.87
CA GLU A 99 -11.93 16.72 13.32
C GLU A 99 -12.10 18.20 13.66
N PHE A 100 -11.45 19.10 12.94
CA PHE A 100 -11.59 20.54 13.13
C PHE A 100 -13.03 21.02 12.90
N ILE A 101 -13.70 20.51 11.86
CA ILE A 101 -15.11 20.81 11.61
C ILE A 101 -15.97 20.34 12.77
N SER A 102 -15.78 19.11 13.25
CA SER A 102 -16.51 18.53 14.38
C SER A 102 -16.38 19.37 15.65
N LEU A 103 -15.15 19.82 15.95
CA LEU A 103 -14.89 20.66 17.10
C LEU A 103 -15.56 22.04 16.97
N SER A 104 -15.49 22.65 15.79
CA SER A 104 -16.09 23.97 15.54
C SER A 104 -17.62 23.95 15.62
N MET A 105 -18.24 22.83 15.29
CA MET A 105 -19.70 22.61 15.41
C MET A 105 -20.15 22.24 16.82
N GLY A 106 -19.24 22.09 17.78
CA GLY A 106 -19.57 21.63 19.14
C GLY A 106 -19.96 20.15 19.23
N LEU A 107 -19.81 19.39 18.16
CA LEU A 107 -20.12 17.96 18.08
C LEU A 107 -18.96 17.06 18.54
N GLY A 108 -17.97 17.61 19.25
CA GLY A 108 -16.80 16.89 19.72
C GLY A 108 -17.09 15.68 20.62
N PHE A 109 -18.31 15.59 21.16
CA PHE A 109 -18.77 14.44 21.96
C PHE A 109 -19.44 13.34 21.11
N ALA A 110 -19.77 13.60 19.83
CA ALA A 110 -20.31 12.59 18.93
C ALA A 110 -19.15 11.73 18.39
N MET A 111 -18.71 10.79 19.21
CA MET A 111 -17.61 9.88 18.89
C MET A 111 -18.13 8.57 18.31
N MET A 112 -17.48 8.09 17.28
CA MET A 112 -17.67 6.77 16.69
C MET A 112 -16.36 5.99 16.77
N VAL A 113 -16.44 4.69 17.00
CA VAL A 113 -15.26 3.84 16.95
C VAL A 113 -14.86 3.65 15.48
N ASP A 114 -13.68 4.11 15.13
CA ASP A 114 -13.14 3.90 13.79
C ASP A 114 -12.82 2.41 13.59
N PRO A 115 -13.46 1.73 12.64
CA PRO A 115 -13.21 0.31 12.37
C PRO A 115 -11.78 0.04 11.86
N ASN A 116 -11.07 1.07 11.40
CA ASN A 116 -9.71 0.92 10.85
C ASN A 116 -8.63 0.94 11.93
N SER A 117 -8.76 1.82 12.90
CA SER A 117 -7.75 2.02 13.94
C SER A 117 -8.22 1.58 15.33
N GLY A 118 -9.51 1.27 15.52
CA GLY A 118 -10.11 0.97 16.84
C GLY A 118 -10.14 2.19 17.78
N VAL A 119 -9.78 3.36 17.28
CA VAL A 119 -9.77 4.62 18.04
C VAL A 119 -11.13 5.30 17.89
N GLN A 120 -11.57 6.00 18.92
CA GLN A 120 -12.77 6.83 18.85
C GLN A 120 -12.45 8.11 18.05
N THR A 121 -13.14 8.27 16.95
CA THR A 121 -13.01 9.45 16.07
C THR A 121 -14.34 10.18 15.94
N PRO A 122 -14.33 11.50 15.69
CA PRO A 122 -15.56 12.24 15.42
C PRO A 122 -16.27 11.66 14.18
N VAL A 123 -17.60 11.55 14.25
CA VAL A 123 -18.43 10.99 13.15
C VAL A 123 -18.20 11.74 11.84
N ILE A 124 -17.98 13.05 11.90
CA ILE A 124 -17.75 13.89 10.73
C ILE A 124 -16.41 13.52 10.07
N SER A 125 -15.36 13.28 10.85
CA SER A 125 -14.05 12.85 10.33
C SER A 125 -14.18 11.52 9.59
N GLN A 126 -14.85 10.54 10.20
CA GLN A 126 -15.09 9.24 9.58
C GLN A 126 -15.88 9.35 8.27
N PHE A 127 -16.93 10.19 8.25
CA PHE A 127 -17.69 10.46 7.04
C PHE A 127 -16.84 11.08 5.93
N MET A 128 -15.98 12.05 6.26
CA MET A 128 -15.06 12.67 5.31
C MET A 128 -14.07 11.68 4.73
N VAL A 129 -13.51 10.79 5.55
CA VAL A 129 -12.59 9.74 5.08
C VAL A 129 -13.29 8.75 4.15
N ILE A 130 -14.54 8.36 4.45
CA ILE A 130 -15.33 7.49 3.58
C ILE A 130 -15.59 8.16 2.23
N LEU A 131 -15.99 9.44 2.23
CA LEU A 131 -16.19 10.20 0.98
C LEU A 131 -14.88 10.30 0.18
N ALA A 132 -13.77 10.62 0.83
CA ALA A 132 -12.47 10.70 0.19
C ALA A 132 -12.07 9.35 -0.46
N THR A 133 -12.34 8.24 0.23
CA THR A 133 -12.09 6.89 -0.30
C THR A 133 -12.94 6.61 -1.54
N LEU A 134 -14.24 6.95 -1.51
CA LEU A 134 -15.13 6.78 -2.65
C LEU A 134 -14.69 7.62 -3.85
N VAL A 135 -14.31 8.88 -3.62
CA VAL A 135 -13.79 9.77 -4.65
C VAL A 135 -12.49 9.22 -5.23
N PHE A 136 -11.56 8.78 -4.38
CA PHE A 136 -10.29 8.18 -4.81
C PHE A 136 -10.51 6.96 -5.71
N VAL A 137 -11.41 6.06 -5.33
CA VAL A 137 -11.76 4.89 -6.14
C VAL A 137 -12.46 5.27 -7.43
N SER A 138 -13.38 6.25 -7.38
CA SER A 138 -14.13 6.74 -8.56
C SER A 138 -13.25 7.36 -9.62
N ILE A 139 -12.21 8.09 -9.23
CA ILE A 139 -11.23 8.69 -10.15
C ILE A 139 -10.24 7.64 -10.70
N GLY A 140 -10.27 6.42 -10.19
CA GLY A 140 -9.31 5.39 -10.55
C GLY A 140 -7.94 5.57 -9.87
N GLY A 141 -7.88 6.28 -8.73
CA GLY A 141 -6.64 6.57 -8.01
C GLY A 141 -5.83 5.34 -7.64
N HIS A 142 -6.51 4.21 -7.43
CA HIS A 142 -5.84 2.92 -7.21
C HIS A 142 -5.07 2.43 -8.46
N LEU A 143 -5.57 2.72 -9.66
CA LEU A 143 -4.89 2.37 -10.92
C LEU A 143 -3.67 3.26 -11.14
N ILE A 144 -3.80 4.56 -10.92
CA ILE A 144 -2.69 5.52 -10.99
C ILE A 144 -1.58 5.14 -10.00
N LEU A 145 -1.95 4.69 -8.80
CA LEU A 145 -0.99 4.25 -7.80
C LEU A 145 -0.19 3.02 -8.28
N ILE A 146 -0.87 2.06 -8.92
CA ILE A 146 -0.22 0.87 -9.49
C ILE A 146 0.69 1.26 -10.66
N GLU A 147 0.25 2.14 -11.54
CA GLU A 147 1.03 2.65 -12.67
C GLU A 147 2.31 3.36 -12.19
N LEU A 148 2.18 4.29 -11.23
CA LEU A 148 3.32 4.95 -10.60
C LEU A 148 4.29 3.97 -9.93
N LEU A 149 3.76 2.90 -9.33
CA LEU A 149 4.56 1.87 -8.70
C LEU A 149 5.39 1.07 -9.73
N LEU A 150 4.90 0.97 -10.95
CA LEU A 150 5.60 0.30 -12.05
C LEU A 150 6.69 1.17 -12.67
N ASP A 151 6.40 2.46 -12.84
CA ASP A 151 7.28 3.41 -13.52
C ASP A 151 8.44 3.92 -12.63
N SER A 152 8.38 3.67 -11.32
CA SER A 152 9.43 4.08 -10.39
C SER A 152 10.47 3.01 -10.17
#